data_952284f4e31ba3b5334392f1a9cb3df2
#
_entry.id   952284f4e31ba3b5334392f1a9cb3df2
#
_cell.length_a   1.000
_cell.length_b   1.000
_cell.length_c   1.000
_cell.angle_alpha   90.00
_cell.angle_beta   90.00
_cell.angle_gamma   90.00
#
_symmetry.space_group_name_H-M   'P 1'
#
loop_
_entity.id
_entity.type
_entity.pdbx_description
1 polymer ?
#
loop_
_entity_poly.entity_id
_entity_poly.type
_entity_poly.pdbx_seq_one_letter_code
_entity_poly.pdbx_strand_id
1 'polypeptide(L)'
;LFFVLLTMPLAFFNWEENVVSEIDNRQLTNNPFGPNAEPGADLTASLESYVQDRIGFRDEMILGYTLLNDQLFHKMIHPLYEYGKDGYVFFKQKQNVQFGDYHIAFAEMLAEIQDYCQARDVPFLFVLNPEKAAVYPDKLRDGIHYDRSWVQQFEQKLDELGVNDIDNTQLLQDRRAGGEQVFNKVYNAGHWNDLGAFYGVNNILESLSGFFPSIQPNELGDFAVTETLQETLLSSQFPIHEYEPTFGRLCELEVKTEEYDAEVARNSQHRGFGYFVNPENVAAGAPKTLVFQGS
;
A
#
# COMPACT_ATOMS: atom_id res chain seq x y z
N LEU A 1 -6.34 -30.68 31.84
CA LEU A 1 -6.39 -29.25 31.51
C LEU A 1 -5.91 -28.99 30.08
N PHE A 2 -4.70 -29.44 29.69
CA PHE A 2 -4.14 -29.26 28.34
C PHE A 2 -5.08 -29.79 27.24
N PHE A 3 -5.68 -30.96 27.42
CA PHE A 3 -6.59 -31.53 26.44
C PHE A 3 -7.88 -30.72 26.29
N VAL A 4 -8.41 -30.17 27.37
CA VAL A 4 -9.61 -29.30 27.35
C VAL A 4 -9.31 -28.00 26.61
N LEU A 5 -8.15 -27.39 26.84
CA LEU A 5 -7.74 -26.16 26.14
C LEU A 5 -7.51 -26.40 24.65
N LEU A 6 -7.06 -27.60 24.25
CA LEU A 6 -6.86 -27.94 22.84
C LEU A 6 -8.17 -28.19 22.09
N THR A 7 -9.17 -28.79 22.77
CA THR A 7 -10.46 -29.18 22.16
C THR A 7 -11.49 -28.03 22.21
N MET A 8 -11.36 -27.10 23.13
CA MET A 8 -12.29 -25.99 23.28
C MET A 8 -12.47 -25.16 22.00
N PRO A 9 -11.42 -24.75 21.26
CA PRO A 9 -11.60 -24.02 20.00
C PRO A 9 -12.35 -24.82 18.94
N LEU A 10 -12.18 -26.14 18.89
CA LEU A 10 -12.91 -27.02 17.95
C LEU A 10 -14.38 -27.15 18.31
N ALA A 11 -14.76 -27.05 19.59
CA ALA A 11 -16.16 -27.07 20.02
C ALA A 11 -16.95 -25.83 19.49
N PHE A 12 -16.25 -24.76 19.19
CA PHE A 12 -16.81 -23.54 18.63
C PHE A 12 -16.50 -23.39 17.13
N PHE A 13 -16.27 -24.49 16.44
CA PHE A 13 -16.02 -24.51 15.00
C PHE A 13 -17.07 -23.68 14.23
N ASN A 14 -16.58 -22.75 13.42
CA ASN A 14 -17.39 -21.84 12.60
C ASN A 14 -18.42 -21.02 13.41
N TRP A 15 -18.18 -20.79 14.70
CA TRP A 15 -19.09 -20.02 15.57
C TRP A 15 -19.31 -18.58 15.07
N GLU A 16 -18.25 -17.94 14.63
CA GLU A 16 -18.25 -16.52 14.23
C GLU A 16 -18.79 -16.29 12.81
N GLU A 17 -18.86 -17.35 12.00
CA GLU A 17 -19.28 -17.30 10.58
C GLU A 17 -18.52 -16.23 9.75
N ASN A 18 -17.32 -15.84 10.19
CA ASN A 18 -16.50 -14.83 9.53
C ASN A 18 -16.11 -15.29 8.12
N VAL A 19 -16.14 -14.36 7.17
CA VAL A 19 -15.68 -14.58 5.78
C VAL A 19 -14.32 -13.94 5.52
N VAL A 20 -13.86 -13.08 6.42
CA VAL A 20 -12.58 -12.36 6.37
C VAL A 20 -11.89 -12.50 7.72
N SER A 21 -10.59 -12.74 7.72
CA SER A 21 -9.74 -12.59 8.91
C SER A 21 -9.15 -11.19 8.91
N GLU A 22 -9.46 -10.42 9.94
CA GLU A 22 -8.90 -9.07 10.11
C GLU A 22 -7.43 -9.11 10.49
N ILE A 23 -6.99 -10.17 11.20
CA ILE A 23 -5.58 -10.35 11.58
C ILE A 23 -4.70 -10.69 10.38
N ASP A 24 -5.18 -11.55 9.48
CA ASP A 24 -4.44 -11.96 8.29
C ASP A 24 -4.70 -11.02 7.09
N ASN A 25 -5.69 -10.14 7.21
CA ASN A 25 -6.18 -9.26 6.14
C ASN A 25 -6.45 -10.03 4.83
N ARG A 26 -7.17 -11.15 4.95
CA ARG A 26 -7.50 -12.01 3.81
C ARG A 26 -8.89 -12.62 3.92
N GLN A 27 -9.44 -12.99 2.78
CA GLN A 27 -10.63 -13.82 2.77
C GLN A 27 -10.31 -15.22 3.32
N LEU A 28 -11.20 -15.73 4.16
CA LEU A 28 -11.14 -17.10 4.65
C LEU A 28 -11.62 -18.07 3.56
N THR A 29 -11.07 -19.28 3.58
CA THR A 29 -11.37 -20.34 2.61
C THR A 29 -12.86 -20.64 2.58
N ASN A 30 -13.45 -20.70 1.41
CA ASN A 30 -14.84 -21.09 1.22
C ASN A 30 -15.07 -22.56 1.56
N ASN A 31 -16.31 -22.88 1.95
CA ASN A 31 -16.70 -24.28 2.16
C ASN A 31 -16.49 -25.07 0.84
N PRO A 32 -15.60 -26.10 0.82
CA PRO A 32 -15.30 -26.85 -0.40
C PRO A 32 -16.50 -27.67 -0.93
N PHE A 33 -17.56 -27.82 -0.13
CA PHE A 33 -18.81 -28.45 -0.52
C PHE A 33 -19.95 -27.44 -0.74
N GLY A 34 -19.66 -26.16 -0.63
CA GLY A 34 -20.64 -25.07 -0.79
C GLY A 34 -20.78 -24.56 -2.22
N PRO A 35 -21.74 -23.67 -2.45
CA PRO A 35 -21.98 -23.10 -3.78
C PRO A 35 -20.81 -22.26 -4.32
N ASN A 36 -19.92 -21.80 -3.44
CA ASN A 36 -18.75 -20.99 -3.79
C ASN A 36 -17.44 -21.84 -3.79
N ALA A 37 -17.54 -23.15 -3.89
CA ALA A 37 -16.37 -24.01 -4.02
C ALA A 37 -15.66 -23.78 -5.36
N GLU A 38 -14.33 -23.74 -5.33
CA GLU A 38 -13.54 -23.55 -6.55
C GLU A 38 -13.54 -24.81 -7.41
N PRO A 39 -14.00 -24.75 -8.66
CA PRO A 39 -14.02 -25.91 -9.55
C PRO A 39 -12.59 -26.39 -9.84
N GLY A 40 -12.33 -27.68 -9.61
CA GLY A 40 -11.03 -28.29 -9.92
C GLY A 40 -9.94 -28.09 -8.86
N ALA A 41 -10.24 -27.46 -7.72
CA ALA A 41 -9.32 -27.37 -6.60
C ALA A 41 -9.05 -28.75 -5.96
N ASP A 42 -7.86 -28.92 -5.38
CA ASP A 42 -7.57 -30.11 -4.57
C ASP A 42 -8.48 -30.11 -3.33
N LEU A 43 -9.39 -31.07 -3.29
CA LEU A 43 -10.37 -31.18 -2.21
C LEU A 43 -9.72 -31.34 -0.84
N THR A 44 -8.60 -32.08 -0.75
CA THR A 44 -7.91 -32.32 0.53
C THR A 44 -7.31 -31.00 1.05
N ALA A 45 -6.60 -30.26 0.19
CA ALA A 45 -6.01 -28.98 0.54
C ALA A 45 -7.09 -27.94 0.87
N SER A 46 -8.17 -27.90 0.11
CA SER A 46 -9.30 -26.99 0.36
C SER A 46 -10.01 -27.31 1.68
N LEU A 47 -10.19 -28.57 2.01
CA LEU A 47 -10.79 -29.00 3.28
C LEU A 47 -9.88 -28.66 4.47
N GLU A 48 -8.58 -28.92 4.34
CA GLU A 48 -7.61 -28.58 5.39
C GLU A 48 -7.61 -27.07 5.66
N SER A 49 -7.50 -26.26 4.62
CA SER A 49 -7.55 -24.80 4.73
C SER A 49 -8.87 -24.31 5.33
N TYR A 50 -9.99 -24.87 4.89
CA TYR A 50 -11.30 -24.52 5.44
C TYR A 50 -11.42 -24.85 6.94
N VAL A 51 -10.96 -26.04 7.36
CA VAL A 51 -10.98 -26.42 8.78
C VAL A 51 -10.08 -25.49 9.61
N GLN A 52 -8.88 -25.19 9.12
CA GLN A 52 -7.95 -24.26 9.80
C GLN A 52 -8.55 -22.87 9.96
N ASP A 53 -9.24 -22.38 8.95
CA ASP A 53 -9.86 -21.05 8.93
C ASP A 53 -11.15 -20.96 9.78
N ARG A 54 -11.74 -22.07 10.17
CA ARG A 54 -13.01 -22.14 10.91
C ARG A 54 -12.87 -22.62 12.35
N ILE A 55 -11.65 -22.76 12.86
CA ILE A 55 -11.42 -23.03 14.29
C ILE A 55 -11.93 -21.82 15.08
N GLY A 56 -12.82 -22.03 16.05
CA GLY A 56 -13.35 -20.95 16.88
C GLY A 56 -12.24 -20.24 17.66
N PHE A 57 -12.39 -18.93 17.82
CA PHE A 57 -11.40 -18.06 18.47
C PHE A 57 -10.02 -18.06 17.79
N ARG A 58 -9.98 -18.35 16.46
CA ARG A 58 -8.74 -18.42 15.71
C ARG A 58 -7.98 -17.07 15.77
N ASP A 59 -8.66 -15.99 15.45
CA ASP A 59 -8.04 -14.66 15.34
C ASP A 59 -7.63 -14.16 16.75
N GLU A 60 -8.41 -14.40 17.79
CA GLU A 60 -8.03 -14.07 19.17
C GLU A 60 -6.83 -14.90 19.66
N MET A 61 -6.74 -16.16 19.28
CA MET A 61 -5.58 -17.00 19.62
C MET A 61 -4.32 -16.52 18.90
N ILE A 62 -4.42 -16.14 17.63
CA ILE A 62 -3.32 -15.57 16.86
C ILE A 62 -2.88 -14.25 17.51
N LEU A 63 -3.82 -13.36 17.82
CA LEU A 63 -3.53 -12.10 18.48
C LEU A 63 -2.87 -12.33 19.84
N GLY A 64 -3.45 -13.19 20.69
CA GLY A 64 -2.91 -13.50 21.99
C GLY A 64 -1.50 -14.10 21.92
N TYR A 65 -1.24 -14.98 20.96
CA TYR A 65 0.09 -15.54 20.72
C TYR A 65 1.08 -14.48 20.24
N THR A 66 0.65 -13.59 19.35
CA THR A 66 1.46 -12.48 18.84
C THR A 66 1.84 -11.52 19.97
N LEU A 67 0.86 -11.11 20.80
CA LEU A 67 1.09 -10.24 21.94
C LEU A 67 2.01 -10.87 23.00
N LEU A 68 1.84 -12.16 23.28
CA LEU A 68 2.71 -12.88 24.22
C LEU A 68 4.17 -12.90 23.71
N ASN A 69 4.38 -13.14 22.42
CA ASN A 69 5.72 -13.14 21.84
C ASN A 69 6.32 -11.72 21.83
N ASP A 70 5.51 -10.70 21.55
CA ASP A 70 5.96 -9.33 21.61
C ASP A 70 6.41 -8.92 23.03
N GLN A 71 5.57 -9.18 24.03
CA GLN A 71 5.85 -8.81 25.42
C GLN A 71 7.05 -9.56 26.03
N LEU A 72 7.21 -10.86 25.71
CA LEU A 72 8.27 -11.66 26.30
C LEU A 72 9.59 -11.63 25.52
N PHE A 73 9.54 -11.50 24.22
CA PHE A 73 10.70 -11.69 23.34
C PHE A 73 10.95 -10.50 22.40
N HIS A 74 10.12 -9.45 22.45
CA HIS A 74 10.13 -8.33 21.49
C HIS A 74 10.13 -8.82 20.04
N LYS A 75 9.31 -9.84 19.77
CA LYS A 75 9.22 -10.48 18.46
C LYS A 75 7.82 -10.37 17.92
N MET A 76 7.67 -9.64 16.81
CA MET A 76 6.41 -9.61 16.05
C MET A 76 6.20 -10.93 15.33
N ILE A 77 5.15 -11.66 15.71
CA ILE A 77 4.70 -12.86 15.00
C ILE A 77 3.55 -12.44 14.09
N HIS A 78 3.89 -12.03 12.90
CA HIS A 78 2.92 -11.65 11.87
C HIS A 78 3.35 -12.24 10.52
N PRO A 79 2.43 -12.66 9.63
CA PRO A 79 2.80 -13.23 8.34
C PRO A 79 3.59 -12.25 7.45
N LEU A 80 3.21 -10.97 7.49
CA LEU A 80 3.73 -9.95 6.58
C LEU A 80 4.70 -8.95 7.23
N TYR A 81 4.64 -8.74 8.56
CA TYR A 81 5.36 -7.67 9.24
C TYR A 81 6.48 -8.19 10.14
N GLU A 82 7.51 -7.38 10.30
CA GLU A 82 8.62 -7.62 11.23
C GLU A 82 9.12 -6.32 11.83
N TYR A 83 9.71 -6.42 13.05
CA TYR A 83 10.41 -5.31 13.64
C TYR A 83 11.76 -5.07 12.96
N GLY A 84 12.01 -3.81 12.67
CA GLY A 84 13.33 -3.27 12.41
C GLY A 84 13.99 -2.74 13.69
N LYS A 85 15.01 -1.90 13.52
CA LYS A 85 15.70 -1.18 14.60
C LYS A 85 14.82 -0.04 15.15
N ASP A 86 15.10 0.37 16.37
CA ASP A 86 14.47 1.51 17.04
C ASP A 86 12.93 1.43 17.08
N GLY A 87 12.37 0.22 16.96
CA GLY A 87 10.93 -0.04 16.98
C GLY A 87 10.21 0.30 15.69
N TYR A 88 10.92 0.45 14.56
CA TYR A 88 10.28 0.53 13.25
C TYR A 88 9.65 -0.80 12.87
N VAL A 89 8.54 -0.75 12.13
CA VAL A 89 7.89 -1.92 11.53
C VAL A 89 8.04 -1.85 10.02
N PHE A 90 8.40 -2.98 9.43
CA PHE A 90 8.57 -3.14 7.98
C PHE A 90 7.78 -4.35 7.49
N PHE A 91 7.49 -4.38 6.19
CA PHE A 91 7.18 -5.65 5.56
C PHE A 91 8.37 -6.58 5.64
N LYS A 92 8.11 -7.87 5.87
CA LYS A 92 9.15 -8.89 5.77
C LYS A 92 9.78 -8.82 4.40
N GLN A 93 11.08 -8.52 4.37
CA GLN A 93 11.80 -8.44 3.12
C GLN A 93 11.80 -9.83 2.46
N LYS A 94 11.18 -9.90 1.31
CA LYS A 94 11.28 -11.07 0.42
C LYS A 94 12.64 -11.03 -0.27
N GLN A 95 13.01 -12.14 -0.92
CA GLN A 95 14.27 -12.25 -1.64
C GLN A 95 14.48 -11.04 -2.57
N ASN A 96 15.75 -10.66 -2.73
CA ASN A 96 16.13 -9.56 -3.60
C ASN A 96 15.52 -9.72 -5.00
N VAL A 97 14.78 -8.71 -5.42
CA VAL A 97 14.29 -8.63 -6.79
C VAL A 97 15.49 -8.38 -7.70
N GLN A 98 15.60 -9.15 -8.77
CA GLN A 98 16.62 -8.95 -9.78
C GLN A 98 15.99 -8.35 -11.03
N PHE A 99 16.72 -7.42 -11.67
CA PHE A 99 16.34 -6.91 -12.96
C PHE A 99 16.35 -8.03 -14.01
N GLY A 100 15.35 -8.10 -14.85
CA GLY A 100 15.24 -9.13 -15.89
C GLY A 100 14.11 -8.86 -16.88
N ASP A 101 13.74 -9.87 -17.67
CA ASP A 101 12.83 -9.75 -18.80
C ASP A 101 11.49 -9.08 -18.47
N TYR A 102 10.95 -9.34 -17.27
CA TYR A 102 9.72 -8.66 -16.82
C TYR A 102 9.90 -7.14 -16.77
N HIS A 103 11.00 -6.66 -16.21
CA HIS A 103 11.24 -5.22 -16.08
C HIS A 103 11.50 -4.57 -17.44
N ILE A 104 12.17 -5.28 -18.35
CA ILE A 104 12.40 -4.82 -19.72
C ILE A 104 11.06 -4.69 -20.45
N ALA A 105 10.24 -5.75 -20.44
CA ALA A 105 8.93 -5.73 -21.07
C ALA A 105 8.00 -4.66 -20.48
N PHE A 106 8.09 -4.42 -19.17
CA PHE A 106 7.33 -3.36 -18.51
C PHE A 106 7.79 -1.97 -18.96
N ALA A 107 9.09 -1.72 -19.07
CA ALA A 107 9.61 -0.45 -19.59
C ALA A 107 9.21 -0.22 -21.06
N GLU A 108 9.27 -1.25 -21.90
CA GLU A 108 8.81 -1.19 -23.28
C GLU A 108 7.31 -0.87 -23.37
N MET A 109 6.48 -1.50 -22.55
CA MET A 109 5.05 -1.19 -22.45
C MET A 109 4.80 0.29 -22.06
N LEU A 110 5.58 0.82 -21.09
CA LEU A 110 5.46 2.23 -20.69
C LEU A 110 5.83 3.18 -21.84
N ALA A 111 6.86 2.85 -22.63
CA ALA A 111 7.23 3.61 -23.82
C ALA A 111 6.09 3.60 -24.87
N GLU A 112 5.49 2.44 -25.15
CA GLU A 112 4.35 2.33 -26.06
C GLU A 112 3.13 3.14 -25.58
N ILE A 113 2.85 3.13 -24.27
CA ILE A 113 1.78 3.97 -23.68
C ILE A 113 2.11 5.45 -23.87
N GLN A 114 3.35 5.85 -23.59
CA GLN A 114 3.78 7.23 -23.80
C GLN A 114 3.62 7.67 -25.25
N ASP A 115 4.07 6.86 -26.21
CA ASP A 115 3.92 7.14 -27.63
C ASP A 115 2.45 7.28 -28.06
N TYR A 116 1.60 6.39 -27.52
CA TYR A 116 0.15 6.47 -27.73
C TYR A 116 -0.45 7.78 -27.20
N CYS A 117 -0.01 8.23 -26.03
CA CYS A 117 -0.44 9.50 -25.44
C CYS A 117 0.09 10.68 -26.23
N GLN A 118 1.36 10.70 -26.59
CA GLN A 118 2.01 11.79 -27.35
C GLN A 118 1.37 11.98 -28.74
N ALA A 119 1.00 10.88 -29.41
CA ALA A 119 0.29 10.94 -30.68
C ALA A 119 -1.11 11.60 -30.58
N ARG A 120 -1.56 11.92 -29.38
CA ARG A 120 -2.85 12.56 -29.06
C ARG A 120 -2.68 13.87 -28.28
N ASP A 121 -1.47 14.42 -28.26
CA ASP A 121 -1.11 15.60 -27.50
C ASP A 121 -1.42 15.48 -25.97
N VAL A 122 -1.35 14.25 -25.44
CA VAL A 122 -1.55 13.96 -24.02
C VAL A 122 -0.17 13.71 -23.38
N PRO A 123 0.28 14.53 -22.43
CA PRO A 123 1.49 14.26 -21.66
C PRO A 123 1.35 12.96 -20.85
N PHE A 124 2.44 12.21 -20.77
CA PHE A 124 2.57 11.01 -19.97
C PHE A 124 3.71 11.19 -18.97
N LEU A 125 3.52 10.72 -17.75
CA LEU A 125 4.53 10.70 -16.70
C LEU A 125 4.43 9.40 -15.91
N PHE A 126 5.51 8.64 -15.85
CA PHE A 126 5.63 7.49 -14.97
C PHE A 126 6.22 7.93 -13.62
N VAL A 127 5.66 7.43 -12.52
CA VAL A 127 6.09 7.83 -11.17
C VAL A 127 6.50 6.61 -10.36
N LEU A 128 7.73 6.59 -9.89
CA LEU A 128 8.25 5.64 -8.92
C LEU A 128 8.16 6.24 -7.50
N ASN A 129 7.39 5.58 -6.64
CA ASN A 129 7.30 5.91 -5.23
C ASN A 129 8.00 4.84 -4.41
N PRO A 130 8.93 5.20 -3.50
CA PRO A 130 9.67 4.24 -2.72
C PRO A 130 8.83 3.60 -1.63
N GLU A 131 9.13 2.36 -1.29
CA GLU A 131 8.72 1.78 -0.03
C GLU A 131 9.57 2.28 1.15
N LYS A 132 9.10 2.09 2.38
CA LYS A 132 9.80 2.52 3.59
C LYS A 132 11.24 2.01 3.67
N ALA A 133 11.51 0.76 3.27
CA ALA A 133 12.84 0.17 3.30
C ALA A 133 13.85 0.91 2.40
N ALA A 134 13.41 1.52 1.30
CA ALA A 134 14.25 2.33 0.42
C ALA A 134 14.69 3.64 1.08
N VAL A 135 13.83 4.22 1.93
CA VAL A 135 14.09 5.51 2.60
C VAL A 135 14.74 5.32 3.97
N TYR A 136 14.48 4.21 4.64
CA TYR A 136 14.97 3.89 5.99
C TYR A 136 15.79 2.57 6.03
N PRO A 137 16.76 2.34 5.16
CA PRO A 137 17.50 1.07 5.10
C PRO A 137 18.32 0.78 6.36
N ASP A 138 18.79 1.82 7.08
CA ASP A 138 19.50 1.72 8.34
C ASP A 138 18.62 1.27 9.52
N LYS A 139 17.29 1.36 9.37
CA LYS A 139 16.30 0.90 10.35
C LYS A 139 15.87 -0.54 10.16
N LEU A 140 16.28 -1.19 9.09
CA LEU A 140 16.08 -2.63 8.92
C LEU A 140 16.83 -3.41 10.02
N ARG A 141 16.30 -4.57 10.37
CA ARG A 141 16.96 -5.44 11.37
C ARG A 141 18.34 -5.90 10.87
N ASP A 142 19.20 -6.26 11.81
CA ASP A 142 20.53 -6.77 11.48
C ASP A 142 20.45 -8.01 10.58
N GLY A 143 21.35 -8.05 9.60
CA GLY A 143 21.43 -9.12 8.61
C GLY A 143 20.48 -8.97 7.41
N ILE A 144 19.60 -7.97 7.40
CA ILE A 144 18.79 -7.62 6.23
C ILE A 144 19.52 -6.50 5.48
N HIS A 145 19.74 -6.74 4.21
CA HIS A 145 20.27 -5.75 3.28
C HIS A 145 19.23 -5.45 2.20
N TYR A 146 18.85 -4.19 2.08
CA TYR A 146 17.92 -3.72 1.06
C TYR A 146 18.70 -3.36 -0.21
N ASP A 147 18.49 -4.13 -1.27
CA ASP A 147 19.12 -3.93 -2.56
C ASP A 147 18.15 -3.29 -3.55
N ARG A 148 18.51 -2.10 -4.05
CA ARG A 148 17.79 -1.35 -5.08
C ARG A 148 18.44 -1.39 -6.46
N SER A 149 19.44 -2.22 -6.67
CA SER A 149 20.18 -2.26 -7.94
C SER A 149 19.26 -2.53 -9.14
N TRP A 150 18.20 -3.31 -8.95
CA TRP A 150 17.23 -3.58 -10.00
C TRP A 150 16.43 -2.32 -10.40
N VAL A 151 16.15 -1.41 -9.45
CA VAL A 151 15.46 -0.14 -9.73
C VAL A 151 16.34 0.75 -10.60
N GLN A 152 17.63 0.89 -10.25
CA GLN A 152 18.59 1.68 -11.04
C GLN A 152 18.71 1.17 -12.48
N GLN A 153 18.70 -0.17 -12.67
CA GLN A 153 18.72 -0.79 -14.00
C GLN A 153 17.40 -0.54 -14.75
N PHE A 154 16.30 -0.52 -14.03
CA PHE A 154 14.97 -0.21 -14.60
C PHE A 154 14.89 1.27 -15.04
N GLU A 155 15.32 2.20 -14.20
CA GLU A 155 15.40 3.63 -14.53
C GLU A 155 16.30 3.88 -15.75
N GLN A 156 17.49 3.24 -15.78
CA GLN A 156 18.34 3.31 -16.95
C GLN A 156 17.64 2.81 -18.22
N LYS A 157 16.82 1.75 -18.10
CA LYS A 157 16.03 1.25 -19.22
C LYS A 157 14.94 2.22 -19.66
N LEU A 158 14.29 2.91 -18.73
CA LEU A 158 13.32 3.97 -19.05
C LEU A 158 14.00 5.13 -19.79
N ASP A 159 15.19 5.56 -19.32
CA ASP A 159 16.00 6.59 -19.97
C ASP A 159 16.39 6.20 -21.41
N GLU A 160 16.83 4.94 -21.62
CA GLU A 160 17.17 4.41 -22.95
C GLU A 160 15.97 4.46 -23.91
N LEU A 161 14.76 4.28 -23.40
CA LEU A 161 13.52 4.29 -24.17
C LEU A 161 12.90 5.71 -24.25
N GLY A 162 13.47 6.69 -23.57
CA GLY A 162 13.00 8.07 -23.53
C GLY A 162 11.65 8.24 -22.82
N VAL A 163 11.34 7.37 -21.86
CA VAL A 163 10.14 7.50 -21.04
C VAL A 163 10.29 8.65 -20.07
N ASN A 164 9.27 9.50 -19.97
CA ASN A 164 9.22 10.54 -18.95
C ASN A 164 8.90 9.91 -17.60
N ASP A 165 9.84 9.94 -16.68
CA ASP A 165 9.65 9.39 -15.34
C ASP A 165 10.23 10.27 -14.24
N ILE A 166 9.81 10.02 -13.00
CA ILE A 166 10.38 10.56 -11.77
C ILE A 166 10.46 9.48 -10.70
N ASP A 167 11.53 9.49 -9.91
CA ASP A 167 11.66 8.69 -8.68
C ASP A 167 11.66 9.60 -7.45
N ASN A 168 10.68 9.42 -6.58
CA ASN A 168 10.55 10.18 -5.33
C ASN A 168 11.52 9.71 -4.22
N THR A 169 12.36 8.71 -4.47
CA THR A 169 13.19 8.12 -3.42
C THR A 169 14.20 9.10 -2.85
N GLN A 170 14.98 9.77 -3.71
CA GLN A 170 16.02 10.70 -3.25
C GLN A 170 15.39 11.90 -2.52
N LEU A 171 14.28 12.44 -3.03
CA LEU A 171 13.55 13.51 -2.38
C LEU A 171 13.17 13.13 -0.93
N LEU A 172 12.58 11.94 -0.74
CA LEU A 172 12.16 11.50 0.59
C LEU A 172 13.32 11.14 1.51
N GLN A 173 14.45 10.65 0.96
CA GLN A 173 15.68 10.45 1.71
C GLN A 173 16.26 11.79 2.21
N ASP A 174 16.25 12.82 1.38
CA ASP A 174 16.74 14.16 1.73
C ASP A 174 15.86 14.81 2.80
N ARG A 175 14.53 14.67 2.70
CA ARG A 175 13.59 15.13 3.73
C ARG A 175 13.84 14.42 5.07
N ARG A 176 13.99 13.12 5.03
CA ARG A 176 14.38 12.34 6.21
C ARG A 176 15.72 12.79 6.79
N ALA A 177 16.73 13.02 5.97
CA ALA A 177 18.03 13.51 6.42
C ALA A 177 17.92 14.90 7.08
N GLY A 178 16.95 15.70 6.67
CA GLY A 178 16.57 16.97 7.31
C GLY A 178 15.84 16.81 8.65
N GLY A 179 15.54 15.58 9.08
CA GLY A 179 14.89 15.27 10.35
C GLY A 179 13.37 15.09 10.26
N GLU A 180 12.80 15.07 9.07
CA GLU A 180 11.36 14.87 8.88
C GLU A 180 10.98 13.39 8.85
N GLN A 181 9.84 13.06 9.47
CA GLN A 181 9.30 11.69 9.48
C GLN A 181 8.34 11.54 8.29
N VAL A 182 8.85 11.09 7.14
CA VAL A 182 8.08 10.96 5.88
C VAL A 182 7.42 9.58 5.70
N PHE A 183 7.65 8.65 6.61
CA PHE A 183 6.96 7.37 6.74
C PHE A 183 6.61 7.13 8.20
N ASN A 184 5.48 6.47 8.46
CA ASN A 184 5.13 6.04 9.83
C ASN A 184 6.23 5.14 10.40
N LYS A 185 6.49 5.23 11.68
CA LYS A 185 7.41 4.34 12.35
C LYS A 185 6.83 2.92 12.44
N VAL A 186 5.58 2.83 12.89
CA VAL A 186 4.89 1.58 13.22
C VAL A 186 3.64 1.36 12.37
N TYR A 187 2.73 2.35 12.32
CA TYR A 187 1.38 2.22 11.79
C TYR A 187 1.31 1.61 10.38
N ASN A 188 2.16 2.03 9.49
CA ASN A 188 2.24 1.50 8.13
C ASN A 188 3.64 0.96 7.84
N ALA A 189 3.72 -0.29 7.41
CA ALA A 189 5.00 -0.97 7.18
C ALA A 189 5.70 -0.58 5.87
N GLY A 190 4.96 -0.06 4.88
CA GLY A 190 5.50 0.17 3.53
C GLY A 190 5.27 1.55 2.95
N HIS A 191 4.08 2.13 3.16
CA HIS A 191 3.70 3.38 2.51
C HIS A 191 4.19 4.60 3.30
N TRP A 192 4.41 5.70 2.59
CA TRP A 192 4.63 7.01 3.18
C TRP A 192 3.44 7.47 4.02
N ASN A 193 3.67 8.39 4.95
CA ASN A 193 2.60 9.09 5.65
C ASN A 193 2.15 10.31 4.84
N ASP A 194 1.19 11.08 5.35
CA ASP A 194 0.65 12.23 4.64
C ASP A 194 1.71 13.31 4.36
N LEU A 195 2.71 13.46 5.24
CA LEU A 195 3.83 14.39 5.00
C LEU A 195 4.71 13.91 3.84
N GLY A 196 5.04 12.62 3.78
CA GLY A 196 5.77 12.03 2.65
C GLY A 196 4.98 12.13 1.36
N ALA A 197 3.65 11.87 1.42
CA ALA A 197 2.76 12.03 0.29
C ALA A 197 2.71 13.49 -0.20
N PHE A 198 2.67 14.47 0.72
CA PHE A 198 2.71 15.89 0.38
C PHE A 198 3.96 16.24 -0.47
N TYR A 199 5.14 15.78 -0.06
CA TYR A 199 6.36 16.01 -0.83
C TYR A 199 6.36 15.28 -2.17
N GLY A 200 5.99 13.99 -2.18
CA GLY A 200 5.97 13.21 -3.41
C GLY A 200 4.96 13.73 -4.44
N VAL A 201 3.78 14.14 -3.99
CA VAL A 201 2.76 14.74 -4.86
C VAL A 201 3.23 16.10 -5.40
N ASN A 202 3.86 16.93 -4.58
CA ASN A 202 4.39 18.21 -5.04
C ASN A 202 5.49 18.05 -6.11
N ASN A 203 6.35 17.04 -5.98
CA ASN A 203 7.33 16.72 -7.03
C ASN A 203 6.66 16.31 -8.35
N ILE A 204 5.53 15.57 -8.27
CA ILE A 204 4.71 15.26 -9.45
C ILE A 204 4.12 16.53 -10.05
N LEU A 205 3.55 17.43 -9.23
CA LEU A 205 2.95 18.68 -9.69
C LEU A 205 3.99 19.61 -10.32
N GLU A 206 5.19 19.71 -9.75
CA GLU A 206 6.32 20.44 -10.34
C GLU A 206 6.68 19.90 -11.71
N SER A 207 6.78 18.59 -11.87
CA SER A 207 7.05 17.96 -13.17
C SER A 207 5.93 18.23 -14.17
N LEU A 208 4.66 18.17 -13.75
CA LEU A 208 3.50 18.45 -14.60
C LEU A 208 3.38 19.92 -14.96
N SER A 209 3.90 20.85 -14.14
CA SER A 209 3.89 22.28 -14.43
C SER A 209 4.70 22.63 -15.69
N GLY A 210 5.67 21.78 -16.05
CA GLY A 210 6.41 21.88 -17.31
C GLY A 210 5.54 21.67 -18.55
N PHE A 211 4.48 20.88 -18.45
CA PHE A 211 3.49 20.67 -19.51
C PHE A 211 2.32 21.65 -19.40
N PHE A 212 1.92 21.98 -18.19
CA PHE A 212 0.75 22.82 -17.89
C PHE A 212 1.13 23.89 -16.87
N PRO A 213 1.52 25.10 -17.30
CA PRO A 213 1.96 26.17 -16.39
C PRO A 213 0.89 26.63 -15.37
N SER A 214 -0.36 26.24 -15.56
CA SER A 214 -1.45 26.47 -14.59
C SER A 214 -1.38 25.56 -13.37
N ILE A 215 -0.65 24.43 -13.46
CA ILE A 215 -0.44 23.54 -12.31
C ILE A 215 0.61 24.16 -11.40
N GLN A 216 0.29 24.26 -10.11
CA GLN A 216 1.20 24.71 -9.07
C GLN A 216 1.31 23.65 -7.97
N PRO A 217 2.49 23.46 -7.35
CA PRO A 217 2.62 22.65 -6.14
C PRO A 217 1.71 23.18 -5.03
N ASN A 218 1.26 22.27 -4.15
CA ASN A 218 0.50 22.67 -2.98
C ASN A 218 1.38 23.35 -1.93
N GLU A 219 0.80 24.25 -1.18
CA GLU A 219 1.41 24.80 0.03
C GLU A 219 0.86 24.08 1.27
N LEU A 220 1.59 24.09 2.38
CA LEU A 220 1.09 23.52 3.65
C LEU A 220 -0.19 24.21 4.12
N GLY A 221 -0.37 25.49 3.76
CA GLY A 221 -1.57 26.25 4.04
C GLY A 221 -2.85 25.79 3.33
N ASP A 222 -2.72 24.93 2.33
CA ASP A 222 -3.86 24.33 1.61
C ASP A 222 -4.51 23.19 2.40
N PHE A 223 -3.92 22.81 3.54
CA PHE A 223 -4.34 21.68 4.36
C PHE A 223 -4.54 22.09 5.83
N ALA A 224 -5.55 21.50 6.45
CA ALA A 224 -5.66 21.44 7.91
C ALA A 224 -4.77 20.28 8.39
N VAL A 225 -3.58 20.60 8.88
CA VAL A 225 -2.66 19.59 9.40
C VAL A 225 -2.98 19.31 10.86
N THR A 226 -3.28 18.06 11.17
CA THR A 226 -3.55 17.57 12.54
C THR A 226 -2.71 16.34 12.82
N GLU A 227 -2.67 15.89 14.07
CA GLU A 227 -2.08 14.62 14.45
C GLU A 227 -3.20 13.64 14.82
N THR A 228 -3.22 12.47 14.21
CA THR A 228 -4.19 11.42 14.48
C THR A 228 -3.51 10.25 15.18
N LEU A 229 -4.07 9.83 16.32
CA LEU A 229 -3.61 8.65 17.03
C LEU A 229 -4.04 7.38 16.28
N GLN A 230 -3.07 6.54 15.96
CA GLN A 230 -3.27 5.21 15.42
C GLN A 230 -3.08 4.18 16.55
N GLU A 231 -4.10 3.38 16.80
CA GLU A 231 -4.14 2.43 17.91
C GLU A 231 -3.93 0.98 17.46
N THR A 232 -4.00 0.72 16.16
CA THR A 232 -3.74 -0.59 15.58
C THR A 232 -2.85 -0.49 14.35
N LEU A 233 -2.00 -1.49 14.15
CA LEU A 233 -1.20 -1.64 12.93
C LEU A 233 -2.14 -1.80 11.73
N LEU A 234 -1.86 -1.09 10.66
CA LEU A 234 -2.68 -1.11 9.44
C LEU A 234 -2.91 -2.55 8.95
N SER A 235 -4.15 -2.85 8.59
CA SER A 235 -4.56 -4.20 8.17
C SER A 235 -4.21 -5.32 9.18
N SER A 236 -4.28 -5.00 10.47
CA SER A 236 -4.02 -5.92 11.58
C SER A 236 -4.75 -5.42 12.83
N GLN A 237 -5.01 -6.32 13.77
CA GLN A 237 -5.50 -5.96 15.12
C GLN A 237 -4.36 -5.82 16.14
N PHE A 238 -3.10 -5.84 15.69
CA PHE A 238 -1.95 -5.68 16.58
C PHE A 238 -1.94 -4.27 17.16
N PRO A 239 -2.02 -4.11 18.50
CA PRO A 239 -2.11 -2.81 19.14
C PRO A 239 -0.80 -2.03 19.02
N ILE A 240 -0.92 -0.77 18.67
CA ILE A 240 0.18 0.19 18.60
C ILE A 240 -0.23 1.49 19.29
N HIS A 241 0.69 2.44 19.37
CA HIS A 241 0.41 3.79 19.82
C HIS A 241 1.34 4.74 19.06
N GLU A 242 0.83 5.28 17.95
CA GLU A 242 1.60 6.22 17.11
C GLU A 242 0.71 7.39 16.71
N TYR A 243 1.23 8.61 16.89
CA TYR A 243 0.65 9.80 16.28
C TYR A 243 1.24 10.01 14.91
N GLU A 244 0.39 10.25 13.93
CA GLU A 244 0.82 10.57 12.58
C GLU A 244 0.17 11.86 12.06
N PRO A 245 0.88 12.61 11.19
CA PRO A 245 0.32 13.78 10.55
C PRO A 245 -0.83 13.37 9.63
N THR A 246 -1.94 14.08 9.73
CA THR A 246 -3.11 13.92 8.85
C THR A 246 -3.39 15.25 8.16
N PHE A 247 -3.39 15.23 6.83
CA PHE A 247 -3.58 16.40 5.98
C PHE A 247 -5.03 16.45 5.46
N GLY A 248 -5.88 17.18 6.17
CA GLY A 248 -7.24 17.45 5.74
C GLY A 248 -7.26 18.55 4.69
N ARG A 249 -7.81 18.29 3.51
CA ARG A 249 -7.94 19.30 2.45
C ARG A 249 -8.88 20.41 2.86
N LEU A 250 -8.52 21.66 2.58
CA LEU A 250 -9.36 22.83 2.78
C LEU A 250 -10.17 23.19 1.53
N CYS A 251 -9.79 22.69 0.35
CA CYS A 251 -10.56 22.89 -0.87
C CYS A 251 -11.75 21.95 -0.97
N GLU A 252 -12.80 22.40 -1.63
CA GLU A 252 -13.94 21.54 -1.99
C GLU A 252 -13.54 20.55 -3.09
N LEU A 253 -13.96 19.32 -2.92
CA LEU A 253 -13.78 18.25 -3.89
C LEU A 253 -15.10 17.51 -4.08
N GLU A 254 -15.62 17.56 -5.30
CA GLU A 254 -16.82 16.82 -5.65
C GLU A 254 -16.45 15.40 -6.11
N VAL A 255 -17.10 14.39 -5.50
CA VAL A 255 -16.98 13.01 -5.94
C VAL A 255 -18.05 12.73 -6.99
N LYS A 256 -17.64 12.52 -8.23
CA LYS A 256 -18.54 12.34 -9.39
C LYS A 256 -18.39 10.96 -10.05
N THR A 257 -17.97 9.97 -9.30
CA THR A 257 -17.73 8.63 -9.83
C THR A 257 -18.99 8.01 -10.45
N GLU A 258 -20.14 8.14 -9.78
CA GLU A 258 -21.42 7.61 -10.28
C GLU A 258 -21.94 8.36 -11.52
N GLU A 259 -21.69 9.68 -11.60
CA GLU A 259 -22.06 10.48 -12.75
C GLU A 259 -21.20 10.16 -13.98
N TYR A 260 -19.96 9.76 -13.75
CA TYR A 260 -19.03 9.37 -14.82
C TYR A 260 -19.42 8.03 -15.42
N ASP A 261 -19.57 7.00 -14.59
CA ASP A 261 -19.99 5.66 -14.98
C ASP A 261 -20.60 4.91 -13.77
N ALA A 262 -21.94 4.85 -13.74
CA ALA A 262 -22.67 4.22 -12.65
C ALA A 262 -22.49 2.68 -12.61
N GLU A 263 -22.13 2.04 -13.72
CA GLU A 263 -21.85 0.60 -13.76
C GLU A 263 -20.48 0.32 -13.15
N VAL A 264 -19.45 1.06 -13.57
CA VAL A 264 -18.09 0.96 -12.99
C VAL A 264 -18.11 1.29 -11.50
N ALA A 265 -18.82 2.34 -11.08
CA ALA A 265 -18.92 2.73 -9.67
C ALA A 265 -19.53 1.65 -8.76
N ARG A 266 -20.48 0.87 -9.31
CA ARG A 266 -21.17 -0.22 -8.59
C ARG A 266 -20.46 -1.57 -8.70
N ASN A 267 -19.54 -1.73 -9.66
CA ASN A 267 -18.83 -2.97 -9.87
C ASN A 267 -17.74 -3.14 -8.79
N SER A 268 -17.85 -4.20 -7.98
CA SER A 268 -16.89 -4.50 -6.93
C SER A 268 -15.45 -4.76 -7.44
N GLN A 269 -15.28 -5.11 -8.69
CA GLN A 269 -13.97 -5.29 -9.34
C GLN A 269 -13.26 -3.96 -9.60
N HIS A 270 -13.98 -2.84 -9.59
CA HIS A 270 -13.44 -1.49 -9.83
C HIS A 270 -13.53 -0.60 -8.59
N ARG A 271 -13.40 -1.17 -7.39
CA ARG A 271 -13.48 -0.42 -6.11
C ARG A 271 -12.45 0.71 -5.99
N GLY A 272 -11.33 0.60 -6.70
CA GLY A 272 -10.30 1.64 -6.74
C GLY A 272 -10.58 2.77 -7.74
N PHE A 273 -11.65 2.68 -8.54
CA PHE A 273 -11.97 3.75 -9.48
C PHE A 273 -12.70 4.90 -8.76
N GLY A 274 -12.19 6.12 -8.94
CA GLY A 274 -12.81 7.33 -8.45
C GLY A 274 -12.66 8.48 -9.45
N TYR A 275 -13.72 9.25 -9.64
CA TYR A 275 -13.68 10.48 -10.41
C TYR A 275 -13.97 11.67 -9.49
N PHE A 276 -12.99 12.55 -9.37
CA PHE A 276 -12.99 13.68 -8.47
C PHE A 276 -12.89 14.98 -9.26
N VAL A 277 -13.60 16.01 -8.83
CA VAL A 277 -13.61 17.31 -9.48
C VAL A 277 -13.42 18.41 -8.43
N ASN A 278 -12.44 19.27 -8.66
CA ASN A 278 -12.35 20.55 -7.98
C ASN A 278 -12.96 21.63 -8.89
N PRO A 279 -14.11 22.23 -8.55
CA PRO A 279 -14.80 23.19 -9.41
C PRO A 279 -13.98 24.45 -9.70
N GLU A 280 -13.17 24.90 -8.73
CA GLU A 280 -12.33 26.09 -8.88
C GLU A 280 -11.20 25.83 -9.90
N ASN A 281 -10.55 24.67 -9.79
CA ASN A 281 -9.49 24.27 -10.73
C ASN A 281 -10.04 24.07 -12.14
N VAL A 282 -11.24 23.50 -12.28
CA VAL A 282 -11.91 23.39 -13.59
C VAL A 282 -12.19 24.76 -14.17
N ALA A 283 -12.70 25.70 -13.38
CA ALA A 283 -12.94 27.08 -13.82
C ALA A 283 -11.64 27.81 -14.20
N ALA A 284 -10.53 27.49 -13.55
CA ALA A 284 -9.19 27.99 -13.86
C ALA A 284 -8.54 27.30 -15.08
N GLY A 285 -9.19 26.32 -15.69
CA GLY A 285 -8.68 25.62 -16.87
C GLY A 285 -7.64 24.53 -16.56
N ALA A 286 -7.67 23.96 -15.36
CA ALA A 286 -6.81 22.84 -15.02
C ALA A 286 -7.08 21.63 -15.93
N PRO A 287 -6.04 20.88 -16.34
CA PRO A 287 -6.20 19.72 -17.19
C PRO A 287 -6.90 18.57 -16.47
N LYS A 288 -7.66 17.79 -17.23
CA LYS A 288 -8.19 16.51 -16.73
C LYS A 288 -7.07 15.50 -16.68
N THR A 289 -6.84 14.92 -15.51
CA THR A 289 -5.75 13.98 -15.27
C THR A 289 -6.31 12.58 -15.02
N LEU A 290 -5.72 11.57 -15.64
CA LEU A 290 -5.98 10.17 -15.37
C LEU A 290 -4.79 9.58 -14.62
N VAL A 291 -5.04 8.97 -13.46
CA VAL A 291 -4.01 8.35 -12.62
C VAL A 291 -4.28 6.86 -12.55
N PHE A 292 -3.29 6.07 -12.96
CA PHE A 292 -3.23 4.63 -12.68
C PHE A 292 -2.29 4.43 -11.50
N GLN A 293 -2.79 3.89 -10.41
CA GLN A 293 -1.95 3.59 -9.26
C GLN A 293 -1.69 2.08 -9.15
N GLY A 294 -0.47 1.73 -8.81
CA GLY A 294 -0.12 0.40 -8.36
C GLY A 294 -0.62 0.14 -6.94
N SER A 295 -0.60 -1.09 -6.54
CA SER A 295 -0.97 -1.53 -5.17
C SER A 295 0.19 -1.30 -4.19
#